data_087b7505baf248662d734c6ea96d3daa
#
_entry.id   087b7505baf248662d734c6ea96d3daa
#
_cell.length_a   1.000
_cell.length_b   1.000
_cell.length_c   1.000
_cell.angle_alpha   90.00
_cell.angle_beta   90.00
_cell.angle_gamma   90.00
#
_symmetry.space_group_name_H-M   'P 1'
#
loop_
_entity.id
_entity.type
_entity.pdbx_description
1 polymer ?
#
loop_
_entity_poly.entity_id
_entity_poly.type
_entity_poly.pdbx_seq_one_letter_code
_entity_poly.pdbx_strand_id
1 'polypeptide(L)'
;MRTIAVKFGGTSVGNMKRVRLAARSIYKEIKRGNRVAVVVSAMGHTTDALVKTSKKMIEDVSPSEMDYIMALGERASARIFAAALRELGAEAVAIDPFDKRWPVVTDSDHGMANIDLAETTRRFKSHIAPLIKKKITPVICGFLGIDRRGKVTTIGRGGSDITGFLAGECLGADEVIIVTDVSGVMTADPNLMVGAQVLKKITVEEMRDLARFGAQVMHPRAMAYKDPNIDAKVLHFRRGDLSSGGTTIVGPMEAEFVGVQLYGKPLAMLTVVGEAMQTTPGILAQTTTPLSGAGINIFGVSIGPRSFSVYVAEDDTRKAIELLHRVVVRRGHMKSVTGQGQLAMIVAESEKFIYTPGAIAKLTLPLAKEKINIVEILSSRASISFFVNWEDRLEAVRLFKRVMKEMGC
;
A
#
# COMPACT_ATOMS: atom_id res chain seq x y z
N MET A 1 14.60 -7.52 -27.30
CA MET A 1 15.42 -6.65 -26.44
C MET A 1 14.47 -5.83 -25.60
N ARG A 2 14.41 -6.07 -24.29
CA ARG A 2 13.50 -5.42 -23.34
C ARG A 2 14.27 -4.39 -22.51
N THR A 3 13.59 -3.38 -22.00
CA THR A 3 14.10 -2.48 -20.96
C THR A 3 13.50 -2.88 -19.62
N ILE A 4 14.31 -3.14 -18.62
CA ILE A 4 13.89 -3.64 -17.31
C ILE A 4 14.42 -2.70 -16.23
N ALA A 5 13.55 -2.25 -15.33
CA ALA A 5 13.96 -1.56 -14.11
C ALA A 5 13.99 -2.58 -12.96
N VAL A 6 15.10 -2.68 -12.25
CA VAL A 6 15.27 -3.65 -11.16
C VAL A 6 15.66 -2.94 -9.88
N LYS A 7 14.83 -3.06 -8.84
CA LYS A 7 15.14 -2.54 -7.50
C LYS A 7 15.55 -3.66 -6.57
N PHE A 8 16.66 -3.46 -5.88
CA PHE A 8 17.13 -4.35 -4.80
C PHE A 8 16.91 -3.71 -3.43
N GLY A 9 16.17 -4.39 -2.54
CA GLY A 9 15.98 -3.98 -1.16
C GLY A 9 17.26 -4.13 -0.32
N GLY A 10 17.34 -3.46 0.84
CA GLY A 10 18.51 -3.47 1.70
C GLY A 10 18.94 -4.87 2.12
N THR A 11 18.00 -5.74 2.46
CA THR A 11 18.27 -7.16 2.74
C THR A 11 18.85 -7.91 1.54
N SER A 12 18.41 -7.57 0.32
CA SER A 12 18.86 -8.20 -0.93
C SER A 12 20.31 -7.86 -1.29
N VAL A 13 20.83 -6.75 -0.78
CA VAL A 13 22.22 -6.29 -0.94
C VAL A 13 22.97 -6.21 0.40
N GLY A 14 22.46 -6.84 1.45
CA GLY A 14 22.89 -6.67 2.84
C GLY A 14 24.32 -7.18 3.15
N ASN A 15 24.98 -7.88 2.26
CA ASN A 15 26.40 -8.27 2.37
C ASN A 15 27.00 -8.56 1.00
N MET A 16 28.33 -8.72 0.95
CA MET A 16 29.06 -8.94 -0.31
C MET A 16 28.60 -10.16 -1.10
N LYS A 17 28.21 -11.27 -0.42
CA LYS A 17 27.70 -12.47 -1.11
C LYS A 17 26.39 -12.17 -1.84
N ARG A 18 25.48 -11.39 -1.19
CA ARG A 18 24.19 -10.97 -1.77
C ARG A 18 24.39 -9.96 -2.90
N VAL A 19 25.28 -8.99 -2.74
CA VAL A 19 25.64 -8.05 -3.81
C VAL A 19 26.16 -8.79 -5.05
N ARG A 20 27.07 -9.75 -4.89
CA ARG A 20 27.57 -10.57 -6.00
C ARG A 20 26.47 -11.39 -6.67
N LEU A 21 25.55 -11.97 -5.90
CA LEU A 21 24.39 -12.70 -6.45
C LEU A 21 23.47 -11.77 -7.24
N ALA A 22 23.15 -10.61 -6.70
CA ALA A 22 22.35 -9.58 -7.34
C ALA A 22 23.02 -9.04 -8.62
N ALA A 23 24.31 -8.73 -8.57
CA ALA A 23 25.05 -8.29 -9.77
C ALA A 23 25.08 -9.38 -10.86
N ARG A 24 25.25 -10.65 -10.49
CA ARG A 24 25.18 -11.78 -11.44
C ARG A 24 23.80 -11.91 -12.08
N SER A 25 22.71 -11.66 -11.33
CA SER A 25 21.35 -11.71 -11.88
C SER A 25 21.13 -10.61 -12.92
N ILE A 26 21.63 -9.40 -12.67
CA ILE A 26 21.61 -8.30 -13.63
C ILE A 26 22.48 -8.62 -14.85
N TYR A 27 23.68 -9.16 -14.63
CA TYR A 27 24.58 -9.53 -15.72
C TYR A 27 23.96 -10.59 -16.66
N LYS A 28 23.20 -11.54 -16.12
CA LYS A 28 22.44 -12.50 -16.94
C LYS A 28 21.43 -11.80 -17.85
N GLU A 29 20.71 -10.79 -17.36
CA GLU A 29 19.77 -10.04 -18.19
C GLU A 29 20.47 -9.24 -19.27
N ILE A 30 21.62 -8.63 -18.96
CA ILE A 30 22.46 -7.94 -19.95
C ILE A 30 22.92 -8.91 -21.04
N LYS A 31 23.35 -10.12 -20.65
CA LYS A 31 23.76 -11.18 -21.60
C LYS A 31 22.60 -11.71 -22.46
N ARG A 32 21.38 -11.68 -21.96
CA ARG A 32 20.14 -11.95 -22.72
C ARG A 32 19.80 -10.83 -23.73
N GLY A 33 20.60 -9.77 -23.76
CA GLY A 33 20.40 -8.61 -24.65
C GLY A 33 19.43 -7.57 -24.09
N ASN A 34 19.01 -7.68 -22.83
CA ASN A 34 18.13 -6.71 -22.19
C ASN A 34 18.91 -5.47 -21.74
N ARG A 35 18.20 -4.33 -21.72
CA ARG A 35 18.67 -3.07 -21.14
C ARG A 35 18.18 -2.99 -19.70
N VAL A 36 19.06 -2.68 -18.75
CA VAL A 36 18.70 -2.72 -17.34
C VAL A 36 19.07 -1.40 -16.65
N ALA A 37 18.08 -0.82 -15.94
CA ALA A 37 18.32 0.21 -14.92
C ALA A 37 18.22 -0.47 -13.55
N VAL A 38 19.19 -0.19 -12.68
CA VAL A 38 19.23 -0.77 -11.32
C VAL A 38 18.99 0.33 -10.30
N VAL A 39 18.12 0.05 -9.32
CA VAL A 39 17.92 0.90 -8.14
C VAL A 39 18.33 0.08 -6.90
N VAL A 40 19.11 0.66 -6.02
CA VAL A 40 19.58 -0.04 -4.79
C VAL A 40 19.23 0.75 -3.54
N SER A 41 18.83 0.05 -2.49
CA SER A 41 18.74 0.58 -1.13
C SER A 41 20.12 0.50 -0.45
N ALA A 42 20.27 1.15 0.70
CA ALA A 42 21.41 0.95 1.58
C ALA A 42 21.61 -0.54 1.91
N MET A 43 22.84 -0.95 2.17
CA MET A 43 23.18 -2.34 2.47
C MET A 43 22.73 -2.73 3.89
N GLY A 44 21.82 -3.70 3.99
CA GLY A 44 21.34 -4.23 5.28
C GLY A 44 20.76 -3.14 6.19
N HIS A 45 21.33 -2.97 7.38
CA HIS A 45 20.93 -2.00 8.40
C HIS A 45 21.85 -0.77 8.47
N THR A 46 22.56 -0.45 7.38
CA THR A 46 23.52 0.68 7.38
C THR A 46 22.86 2.01 7.71
N THR A 47 21.70 2.30 7.12
CA THR A 47 20.94 3.54 7.39
C THR A 47 20.50 3.59 8.85
N ASP A 48 19.97 2.50 9.41
CA ASP A 48 19.57 2.43 10.82
C ASP A 48 20.75 2.69 11.78
N ALA A 49 21.90 2.11 11.45
CA ALA A 49 23.13 2.31 12.25
C ALA A 49 23.61 3.77 12.22
N LEU A 50 23.58 4.40 11.05
CA LEU A 50 23.94 5.83 10.90
C LEU A 50 22.99 6.72 11.69
N VAL A 51 21.68 6.54 11.54
CA VAL A 51 20.65 7.30 12.28
C VAL A 51 20.80 7.11 13.78
N LYS A 52 20.98 5.88 14.25
CA LYS A 52 21.16 5.59 15.68
C LYS A 52 22.41 6.24 16.25
N THR A 53 23.50 6.23 15.50
CA THR A 53 24.77 6.85 15.91
C THR A 53 24.63 8.37 15.99
N SER A 54 24.05 8.99 14.96
CA SER A 54 23.86 10.45 14.92
C SER A 54 23.00 10.95 16.08
N LYS A 55 21.86 10.29 16.34
CA LYS A 55 20.98 10.65 17.47
C LYS A 55 21.58 10.44 18.85
N LYS A 56 22.61 9.62 18.99
CA LYS A 56 23.35 9.44 20.24
C LYS A 56 24.40 10.52 20.48
N MET A 57 24.94 11.09 19.40
CA MET A 57 26.05 12.02 19.45
C MET A 57 25.61 13.49 19.38
N ILE A 58 24.45 13.75 18.81
CA ILE A 58 23.93 15.10 18.53
C ILE A 58 22.49 15.17 19.05
N GLU A 59 22.23 16.10 20.00
CA GLU A 59 20.90 16.25 20.62
C GLU A 59 19.84 16.70 19.62
N ASP A 60 20.18 17.61 18.70
CA ASP A 60 19.25 18.16 17.71
C ASP A 60 19.88 18.14 16.31
N VAL A 61 19.68 17.05 15.60
CA VAL A 61 20.09 16.91 14.18
C VAL A 61 19.00 17.51 13.31
N SER A 62 19.33 18.53 12.53
CA SER A 62 18.36 19.10 11.59
C SER A 62 17.87 18.05 10.59
N PRO A 63 16.58 18.12 10.14
CA PRO A 63 16.06 17.19 9.14
C PRO A 63 16.91 17.11 7.86
N SER A 64 17.44 18.25 7.41
CA SER A 64 18.32 18.30 6.23
C SER A 64 19.64 17.56 6.45
N GLU A 65 20.24 17.69 7.63
CA GLU A 65 21.48 16.96 7.95
C GLU A 65 21.22 15.46 8.11
N MET A 66 20.08 15.08 8.68
CA MET A 66 19.68 13.68 8.79
C MET A 66 19.51 13.03 7.41
N ASP A 67 18.94 13.74 6.43
CA ASP A 67 18.81 13.25 5.05
C ASP A 67 20.20 13.01 4.42
N TYR A 68 21.16 13.90 4.66
CA TYR A 68 22.54 13.71 4.23
C TYR A 68 23.20 12.47 4.84
N ILE A 69 23.02 12.27 6.15
CA ILE A 69 23.57 11.13 6.87
C ILE A 69 22.95 9.82 6.33
N MET A 70 21.64 9.80 6.16
CA MET A 70 20.96 8.62 5.59
C MET A 70 21.42 8.31 4.16
N ALA A 71 21.67 9.33 3.34
CA ALA A 71 22.11 9.15 1.96
C ALA A 71 23.45 8.42 1.80
N LEU A 72 24.30 8.43 2.82
CA LEU A 72 25.61 7.75 2.78
C LEU A 72 25.47 6.24 2.53
N GLY A 73 24.42 5.62 3.09
CA GLY A 73 24.16 4.19 2.92
C GLY A 73 23.85 3.81 1.47
N GLU A 74 22.93 4.53 0.83
CA GLU A 74 22.53 4.33 -0.54
C GLU A 74 23.67 4.61 -1.52
N ARG A 75 24.43 5.67 -1.28
CA ARG A 75 25.60 6.05 -2.10
C ARG A 75 26.68 5.00 -2.09
N ALA A 76 27.02 4.46 -0.91
CA ALA A 76 27.95 3.36 -0.79
C ALA A 76 27.45 2.12 -1.54
N SER A 77 26.18 1.75 -1.36
CA SER A 77 25.55 0.61 -2.01
C SER A 77 25.60 0.73 -3.54
N ALA A 78 25.22 1.87 -4.10
CA ALA A 78 25.24 2.08 -5.55
C ALA A 78 26.65 1.96 -6.15
N ARG A 79 27.66 2.51 -5.49
CA ARG A 79 29.05 2.43 -5.94
C ARG A 79 29.59 1.01 -5.90
N ILE A 80 29.33 0.28 -4.80
CA ILE A 80 29.74 -1.12 -4.65
C ILE A 80 29.04 -2.00 -5.69
N PHE A 81 27.75 -1.81 -5.91
CA PHE A 81 27.00 -2.59 -6.88
C PHE A 81 27.48 -2.34 -8.32
N ALA A 82 27.72 -1.07 -8.70
CA ALA A 82 28.27 -0.73 -10.01
C ALA A 82 29.69 -1.32 -10.20
N ALA A 83 30.52 -1.33 -9.17
CA ALA A 83 31.83 -1.97 -9.20
C ALA A 83 31.71 -3.49 -9.42
N ALA A 84 30.78 -4.15 -8.72
CA ALA A 84 30.53 -5.58 -8.89
C ALA A 84 30.02 -5.94 -10.30
N LEU A 85 29.25 -5.06 -10.95
CA LEU A 85 28.86 -5.25 -12.35
C LEU A 85 30.05 -5.12 -13.31
N ARG A 86 30.91 -4.13 -13.07
CA ARG A 86 32.14 -3.95 -13.90
C ARG A 86 33.12 -5.12 -13.75
N GLU A 87 33.25 -5.68 -12.55
CA GLU A 87 34.04 -6.91 -12.32
C GLU A 87 33.53 -8.08 -13.16
N LEU A 88 32.22 -8.16 -13.44
CA LEU A 88 31.62 -9.17 -14.31
C LEU A 88 31.73 -8.84 -15.82
N GLY A 89 32.30 -7.69 -16.17
CA GLY A 89 32.48 -7.25 -17.56
C GLY A 89 31.29 -6.46 -18.13
N ALA A 90 30.37 -5.95 -17.29
CA ALA A 90 29.32 -5.05 -17.75
C ALA A 90 29.76 -3.58 -17.64
N GLU A 91 29.39 -2.77 -18.59
CA GLU A 91 29.49 -1.32 -18.45
C GLU A 91 28.41 -0.83 -17.45
N ALA A 92 28.85 -0.28 -16.31
CA ALA A 92 27.95 0.20 -15.27
C ALA A 92 28.48 1.46 -14.60
N VAL A 93 27.56 2.34 -14.21
CA VAL A 93 27.87 3.61 -13.54
C VAL A 93 26.93 3.84 -12.36
N ALA A 94 27.50 4.23 -11.22
CA ALA A 94 26.71 4.66 -10.07
C ALA A 94 26.20 6.09 -10.28
N ILE A 95 24.92 6.31 -10.00
CA ILE A 95 24.25 7.61 -10.07
C ILE A 95 23.77 7.96 -8.67
N ASP A 96 24.39 8.95 -8.04
CA ASP A 96 24.04 9.46 -6.72
C ASP A 96 23.63 10.94 -6.76
N PRO A 97 23.04 11.53 -5.72
CA PRO A 97 22.58 12.92 -5.70
C PRO A 97 23.63 13.98 -6.09
N PHE A 98 24.91 13.67 -6.02
CA PHE A 98 26.01 14.58 -6.42
C PHE A 98 26.49 14.37 -7.86
N ASP A 99 25.93 13.39 -8.57
CA ASP A 99 26.17 13.20 -10.00
C ASP A 99 25.33 14.20 -10.81
N LYS A 100 25.93 14.88 -11.80
CA LYS A 100 25.22 15.81 -12.68
C LYS A 100 24.04 15.18 -13.44
N ARG A 101 24.03 13.85 -13.52
CA ARG A 101 22.96 13.06 -14.17
C ARG A 101 21.85 12.63 -13.18
N TRP A 102 21.91 13.07 -11.92
CA TRP A 102 20.92 12.70 -10.92
C TRP A 102 19.49 13.03 -11.37
N PRO A 103 18.57 12.03 -11.39
CA PRO A 103 17.25 12.25 -11.99
C PRO A 103 16.15 12.67 -11.03
N VAL A 104 16.20 12.31 -9.74
CA VAL A 104 15.07 12.48 -8.82
C VAL A 104 15.07 13.85 -8.17
N VAL A 105 14.05 14.64 -8.47
CA VAL A 105 13.84 15.99 -7.91
C VAL A 105 12.65 15.99 -6.99
N THR A 106 12.76 16.72 -5.87
CA THR A 106 11.74 16.78 -4.83
C THR A 106 11.51 18.22 -4.37
N ASP A 107 10.50 18.40 -3.52
CA ASP A 107 10.41 19.58 -2.65
C ASP A 107 11.44 19.51 -1.51
N SER A 108 11.37 20.49 -0.58
CA SER A 108 12.29 20.60 0.58
C SER A 108 11.67 20.03 1.87
N ASP A 109 10.67 19.15 1.80
CA ASP A 109 10.09 18.47 2.96
C ASP A 109 11.01 17.32 3.40
N HIS A 110 12.06 17.67 4.16
CA HIS A 110 13.09 16.72 4.58
C HIS A 110 12.50 15.55 5.39
N GLY A 111 12.92 14.34 5.07
CA GLY A 111 12.44 13.09 5.68
C GLY A 111 11.22 12.47 4.97
N MET A 112 10.40 13.29 4.29
CA MET A 112 9.15 12.85 3.61
C MET A 112 8.91 13.61 2.31
N ALA A 113 9.96 13.94 1.57
CA ALA A 113 9.93 14.79 0.40
C ALA A 113 8.98 14.26 -0.71
N ASN A 114 8.25 15.17 -1.32
CA ASN A 114 7.38 14.89 -2.44
C ASN A 114 8.13 15.05 -3.76
N ILE A 115 7.88 14.15 -4.69
CA ILE A 115 8.59 14.09 -5.97
C ILE A 115 7.99 15.10 -6.95
N ASP A 116 8.84 15.92 -7.56
CA ASP A 116 8.51 16.70 -8.77
C ASP A 116 8.55 15.74 -9.96
N LEU A 117 7.38 15.12 -10.27
CA LEU A 117 7.26 14.11 -11.32
C LEU A 117 7.66 14.65 -12.70
N ALA A 118 7.30 15.90 -13.02
CA ALA A 118 7.59 16.50 -14.31
C ALA A 118 9.11 16.65 -14.53
N GLU A 119 9.78 17.25 -13.55
CA GLU A 119 11.23 17.47 -13.63
C GLU A 119 12.01 16.15 -13.52
N THR A 120 11.56 15.22 -12.66
CA THR A 120 12.13 13.88 -12.54
C THR A 120 12.04 13.12 -13.86
N THR A 121 10.88 13.11 -14.51
CA THR A 121 10.67 12.46 -15.81
C THR A 121 11.59 13.09 -16.88
N ARG A 122 11.66 14.40 -16.91
CA ARG A 122 12.55 15.13 -17.84
C ARG A 122 14.00 14.70 -17.65
N ARG A 123 14.48 14.63 -16.42
CA ARG A 123 15.87 14.24 -16.11
C ARG A 123 16.14 12.77 -16.40
N PHE A 124 15.24 11.86 -16.11
CA PHE A 124 15.38 10.45 -16.51
C PHE A 124 15.54 10.32 -18.02
N LYS A 125 14.71 11.01 -18.80
CA LYS A 125 14.77 10.99 -20.27
C LYS A 125 16.07 11.62 -20.82
N SER A 126 16.56 12.72 -20.22
CA SER A 126 17.74 13.42 -20.70
C SER A 126 19.06 12.85 -20.19
N HIS A 127 19.10 12.24 -19.01
CA HIS A 127 20.37 11.81 -18.39
C HIS A 127 20.49 10.28 -18.31
N ILE A 128 19.43 9.56 -18.01
CA ILE A 128 19.49 8.11 -17.76
C ILE A 128 19.18 7.31 -19.04
N ALA A 129 18.16 7.69 -19.80
CA ALA A 129 17.82 6.97 -21.03
C ALA A 129 18.98 6.90 -22.05
N PRO A 130 19.83 7.95 -22.24
CA PRO A 130 21.02 7.85 -23.10
C PRO A 130 22.04 6.81 -22.65
N LEU A 131 22.21 6.60 -21.33
CA LEU A 131 23.11 5.56 -20.80
C LEU A 131 22.61 4.18 -21.23
N ILE A 132 21.31 3.92 -21.01
CA ILE A 132 20.67 2.65 -21.35
C ILE A 132 20.73 2.38 -22.86
N LYS A 133 20.55 3.42 -23.70
CA LYS A 133 20.72 3.31 -25.17
C LYS A 133 22.14 2.91 -25.57
N LYS A 134 23.12 3.40 -24.82
CA LYS A 134 24.56 3.04 -25.01
C LYS A 134 24.96 1.73 -24.35
N LYS A 135 23.99 0.95 -23.81
CA LYS A 135 24.20 -0.30 -23.06
C LYS A 135 25.00 -0.13 -21.77
N ILE A 136 25.04 1.07 -21.21
CA ILE A 136 25.62 1.36 -19.89
C ILE A 136 24.52 1.19 -18.86
N THR A 137 24.72 0.34 -17.86
CA THR A 137 23.78 0.07 -16.79
C THR A 137 23.87 1.16 -15.70
N PRO A 138 22.89 2.06 -15.54
CA PRO A 138 22.87 2.99 -14.42
C PRO A 138 22.48 2.23 -13.14
N VAL A 139 23.24 2.46 -12.07
CA VAL A 139 22.94 2.00 -10.71
C VAL A 139 22.59 3.22 -9.89
N ILE A 140 21.30 3.43 -9.65
CA ILE A 140 20.72 4.64 -9.07
C ILE A 140 20.49 4.41 -7.57
N CYS A 141 20.84 5.36 -6.73
CA CYS A 141 20.45 5.34 -5.32
C CYS A 141 18.92 5.40 -5.21
N GLY A 142 18.33 4.45 -4.51
CA GLY A 142 16.94 4.54 -4.12
C GLY A 142 16.73 5.51 -2.96
N PHE A 143 15.47 5.79 -2.58
CA PHE A 143 15.11 6.55 -1.38
C PHE A 143 15.46 8.05 -1.40
N LEU A 144 16.35 8.50 -2.26
CA LEU A 144 16.91 9.84 -2.27
C LEU A 144 16.31 10.72 -3.36
N GLY A 145 16.30 12.03 -3.08
CA GLY A 145 16.03 13.09 -4.02
C GLY A 145 16.99 14.27 -3.84
N ILE A 146 16.84 15.28 -4.65
CA ILE A 146 17.40 16.61 -4.42
C ILE A 146 16.30 17.66 -4.55
N ASP A 147 16.34 18.67 -3.69
CA ASP A 147 15.47 19.82 -3.83
C ASP A 147 15.97 20.78 -4.92
N ARG A 148 15.20 21.82 -5.21
CA ARG A 148 15.57 22.84 -6.22
C ARG A 148 16.82 23.66 -5.85
N ARG A 149 17.26 23.59 -4.58
CA ARG A 149 18.49 24.23 -4.08
C ARG A 149 19.70 23.29 -4.12
N GLY A 150 19.50 22.05 -4.62
CA GLY A 150 20.53 21.02 -4.68
C GLY A 150 20.80 20.30 -3.36
N LYS A 151 19.96 20.49 -2.33
CA LYS A 151 20.10 19.76 -1.07
C LYS A 151 19.52 18.36 -1.21
N VAL A 152 20.20 17.40 -0.62
CA VAL A 152 19.71 16.01 -0.55
C VAL A 152 18.46 15.94 0.30
N THR A 153 17.48 15.17 -0.15
CA THR A 153 16.23 14.89 0.54
C THR A 153 15.99 13.39 0.59
N THR A 154 15.17 12.93 1.52
CA THR A 154 14.69 11.55 1.56
C THR A 154 13.19 11.48 1.32
N ILE A 155 12.76 10.45 0.55
CA ILE A 155 11.36 10.28 0.11
C ILE A 155 10.49 9.64 1.22
N GLY A 156 11.11 9.21 2.30
CA GLY A 156 10.42 8.51 3.38
C GLY A 156 10.24 7.01 3.13
N ARG A 157 9.42 6.34 3.97
CA ARG A 157 9.23 4.89 3.89
C ARG A 157 8.75 4.43 2.52
N GLY A 158 9.33 3.34 2.02
CA GLY A 158 9.06 2.82 0.67
C GLY A 158 9.78 3.58 -0.44
N GLY A 159 10.61 4.60 -0.12
CA GLY A 159 11.25 5.47 -1.10
C GLY A 159 12.10 4.76 -2.16
N SER A 160 12.77 3.66 -1.82
CA SER A 160 13.53 2.89 -2.82
C SER A 160 12.62 2.14 -3.80
N ASP A 161 11.44 1.65 -3.35
CA ASP A 161 10.43 1.04 -4.23
C ASP A 161 9.83 2.10 -5.16
N ILE A 162 9.53 3.29 -4.61
CA ILE A 162 9.10 4.47 -5.38
C ILE A 162 10.12 4.80 -6.47
N THR A 163 11.40 4.89 -6.12
CA THR A 163 12.46 5.14 -7.11
C THR A 163 12.52 4.04 -8.19
N GLY A 164 12.26 2.78 -7.81
CA GLY A 164 12.18 1.65 -8.75
C GLY A 164 11.05 1.80 -9.76
N PHE A 165 9.86 2.18 -9.30
CA PHE A 165 8.71 2.43 -10.16
C PHE A 165 8.91 3.65 -11.06
N LEU A 166 9.43 4.75 -10.52
CA LEU A 166 9.78 5.94 -11.30
C LEU A 166 10.78 5.62 -12.41
N ALA A 167 11.82 4.82 -12.12
CA ALA A 167 12.76 4.40 -13.12
C ALA A 167 12.06 3.58 -14.23
N GLY A 168 11.14 2.70 -13.87
CA GLY A 168 10.34 1.93 -14.83
C GLY A 168 9.49 2.83 -15.73
N GLU A 169 8.68 3.70 -15.15
CA GLU A 169 7.79 4.61 -15.85
C GLU A 169 8.57 5.59 -16.74
N CYS A 170 9.53 6.32 -16.16
CA CYS A 170 10.27 7.36 -16.87
C CYS A 170 11.13 6.83 -18.03
N LEU A 171 11.55 5.56 -17.96
CA LEU A 171 12.34 4.90 -19.00
C LEU A 171 11.50 4.11 -20.00
N GLY A 172 10.18 4.03 -19.79
CA GLY A 172 9.28 3.20 -20.59
C GLY A 172 9.71 1.72 -20.51
N ALA A 173 9.94 1.21 -19.31
CA ALA A 173 10.36 -0.16 -19.12
C ALA A 173 9.26 -1.14 -19.49
N ASP A 174 9.64 -2.32 -19.99
CA ASP A 174 8.69 -3.42 -20.23
C ASP A 174 8.27 -4.13 -18.94
N GLU A 175 9.07 -4.00 -17.87
CA GLU A 175 8.81 -4.62 -16.57
C GLU A 175 9.59 -3.91 -15.46
N VAL A 176 8.99 -3.81 -14.26
CA VAL A 176 9.67 -3.41 -13.03
C VAL A 176 9.82 -4.64 -12.14
N ILE A 177 11.03 -4.92 -11.63
CA ILE A 177 11.29 -6.05 -10.76
C ILE A 177 11.76 -5.56 -9.40
N ILE A 178 11.01 -5.91 -8.35
CA ILE A 178 11.35 -5.63 -6.96
C ILE A 178 11.94 -6.90 -6.34
N VAL A 179 13.22 -6.85 -6.04
CA VAL A 179 13.95 -7.96 -5.41
C VAL A 179 14.03 -7.70 -3.91
N THR A 180 13.49 -8.63 -3.13
CA THR A 180 13.33 -8.52 -1.68
C THR A 180 13.66 -9.86 -0.99
N ASP A 181 13.38 -9.96 0.31
CA ASP A 181 13.61 -11.18 1.13
C ASP A 181 12.37 -12.06 1.27
N VAL A 182 11.28 -11.72 0.60
CA VAL A 182 10.10 -12.58 0.49
C VAL A 182 10.00 -13.21 -0.91
N SER A 183 9.43 -14.40 -1.00
CA SER A 183 9.34 -15.16 -2.25
C SER A 183 8.35 -14.57 -3.27
N GLY A 184 7.59 -13.59 -2.87
CA GLY A 184 6.48 -12.95 -3.55
C GLY A 184 5.39 -12.63 -2.54
N VAL A 185 4.21 -12.25 -3.01
CA VAL A 185 3.02 -12.13 -2.18
C VAL A 185 2.50 -13.53 -1.89
N MET A 186 2.20 -13.83 -0.62
CA MET A 186 1.81 -15.16 -0.17
C MET A 186 0.33 -15.20 0.25
N THR A 187 -0.26 -16.38 0.16
CA THR A 187 -1.67 -16.63 0.57
C THR A 187 -1.92 -16.44 2.05
N ALA A 188 -0.88 -16.46 2.88
CA ALA A 188 -0.90 -16.17 4.31
C ALA A 188 0.51 -15.72 4.76
N ASP A 189 0.62 -15.17 5.98
CA ASP A 189 1.92 -14.89 6.58
C ASP A 189 2.69 -16.21 6.80
N PRO A 190 3.86 -16.40 6.18
CA PRO A 190 4.64 -17.65 6.31
C PRO A 190 5.16 -17.89 7.73
N ASN A 191 5.19 -16.86 8.59
CA ASN A 191 5.53 -17.02 10.00
C ASN A 191 4.37 -17.61 10.82
N LEU A 192 3.14 -17.43 10.35
CA LEU A 192 1.92 -17.92 11.01
C LEU A 192 1.40 -19.21 10.39
N MET A 193 1.64 -19.43 9.10
CA MET A 193 1.06 -20.57 8.36
C MET A 193 2.13 -21.34 7.59
N VAL A 194 2.44 -22.53 8.06
CA VAL A 194 3.28 -23.50 7.31
C VAL A 194 2.49 -23.96 6.08
N GLY A 195 3.08 -23.82 4.89
CA GLY A 195 2.42 -24.19 3.62
C GLY A 195 1.76 -23.03 2.89
N ALA A 196 1.92 -21.77 3.37
CA ALA A 196 1.54 -20.60 2.60
C ALA A 196 2.18 -20.64 1.21
N GLN A 197 1.38 -20.34 0.17
CA GLN A 197 1.79 -20.44 -1.23
C GLN A 197 2.02 -19.06 -1.83
N VAL A 198 2.96 -18.95 -2.77
CA VAL A 198 3.20 -17.70 -3.51
C VAL A 198 2.10 -17.50 -4.54
N LEU A 199 1.43 -16.36 -4.50
CA LEU A 199 0.48 -15.94 -5.51
C LEU A 199 1.20 -15.66 -6.83
N LYS A 200 0.72 -16.22 -7.93
CA LYS A 200 1.31 -15.97 -9.26
C LYS A 200 1.06 -14.54 -9.73
N LYS A 201 -0.13 -14.00 -9.42
CA LYS A 201 -0.62 -12.71 -9.89
C LYS A 201 -1.49 -12.07 -8.81
N ILE A 202 -1.41 -10.74 -8.71
CA ILE A 202 -2.24 -9.92 -7.81
C ILE A 202 -2.47 -8.56 -8.49
N THR A 203 -3.58 -7.90 -8.23
CA THR A 203 -3.80 -6.53 -8.69
C THR A 203 -3.09 -5.51 -7.79
N VAL A 204 -2.90 -4.30 -8.30
CA VAL A 204 -2.33 -3.18 -7.51
C VAL A 204 -3.21 -2.90 -6.29
N GLU A 205 -4.53 -2.97 -6.44
CA GLU A 205 -5.49 -2.71 -5.37
C GLU A 205 -5.43 -3.77 -4.27
N GLU A 206 -5.47 -5.05 -4.66
CA GLU A 206 -5.32 -6.17 -3.71
C GLU A 206 -3.98 -6.08 -2.97
N MET A 207 -2.90 -5.72 -3.69
CA MET A 207 -1.58 -5.52 -3.08
C MET A 207 -1.57 -4.37 -2.08
N ARG A 208 -2.23 -3.25 -2.43
CA ARG A 208 -2.39 -2.09 -1.54
C ARG A 208 -3.14 -2.47 -0.27
N ASP A 209 -4.25 -3.18 -0.42
CA ASP A 209 -5.05 -3.62 0.73
C ASP A 209 -4.28 -4.59 1.61
N LEU A 210 -3.59 -5.58 1.06
CA LEU A 210 -2.73 -6.47 1.82
C LEU A 210 -1.66 -5.69 2.61
N ALA A 211 -1.03 -4.71 1.98
CA ALA A 211 -0.02 -3.87 2.63
C ALA A 211 -0.64 -3.02 3.76
N ARG A 212 -1.86 -2.50 3.58
CA ARG A 212 -2.64 -1.80 4.63
C ARG A 212 -2.95 -2.70 5.81
N PHE A 213 -3.26 -3.97 5.57
CA PHE A 213 -3.55 -4.95 6.63
C PHE A 213 -2.30 -5.60 7.23
N GLY A 214 -1.10 -5.14 6.86
CA GLY A 214 0.15 -5.51 7.52
C GLY A 214 1.05 -6.48 6.77
N ALA A 215 0.74 -6.83 5.53
CA ALA A 215 1.65 -7.63 4.71
C ALA A 215 2.94 -6.83 4.40
N GLN A 216 4.08 -7.35 4.87
CA GLN A 216 5.39 -6.69 4.74
C GLN A 216 6.09 -7.02 3.41
N VAL A 217 5.40 -6.87 2.29
CA VAL A 217 5.99 -7.13 0.96
C VAL A 217 6.49 -5.83 0.33
N MET A 218 5.68 -4.78 0.43
CA MET A 218 5.96 -3.46 -0.16
C MET A 218 5.19 -2.38 0.60
N HIS A 219 5.72 -1.16 0.63
CA HIS A 219 5.01 -0.05 1.26
C HIS A 219 3.85 0.44 0.37
N PRO A 220 2.62 0.67 0.92
CA PRO A 220 1.45 1.06 0.13
C PRO A 220 1.70 2.30 -0.75
N ARG A 221 2.42 3.30 -0.23
CA ARG A 221 2.77 4.53 -0.95
C ARG A 221 3.51 4.27 -2.27
N ALA A 222 4.27 3.17 -2.36
CA ALA A 222 5.00 2.85 -3.58
C ALA A 222 4.08 2.44 -4.73
N MET A 223 2.90 1.87 -4.42
CA MET A 223 1.94 1.47 -5.44
C MET A 223 1.38 2.66 -6.24
N ALA A 224 1.33 3.86 -5.63
CA ALA A 224 0.90 5.08 -6.31
C ALA A 224 1.80 5.50 -7.49
N TYR A 225 3.03 4.99 -7.52
CA TYR A 225 4.02 5.28 -8.56
C TYR A 225 4.17 4.14 -9.57
N LYS A 226 3.34 3.11 -9.50
CA LYS A 226 3.36 2.04 -10.51
C LYS A 226 2.56 2.48 -11.73
N ASP A 227 3.22 2.55 -12.88
CA ASP A 227 2.53 2.79 -14.16
C ASP A 227 1.50 1.68 -14.42
N PRO A 228 0.25 2.03 -14.79
CA PRO A 228 -0.80 1.06 -15.05
C PRO A 228 -0.45 0.05 -16.16
N ASN A 229 0.33 0.47 -17.13
CA ASN A 229 0.67 -0.33 -18.31
C ASN A 229 1.97 -1.15 -18.15
N ILE A 230 2.70 -0.97 -17.04
CA ILE A 230 3.96 -1.68 -16.77
C ILE A 230 3.72 -2.69 -15.64
N ASP A 231 3.82 -3.97 -15.94
CA ASP A 231 3.74 -5.00 -14.91
C ASP A 231 4.92 -4.92 -13.95
N ALA A 232 4.63 -5.12 -12.67
CA ALA A 232 5.68 -5.22 -11.65
C ALA A 232 5.78 -6.67 -11.16
N LYS A 233 7.01 -7.11 -10.83
CA LYS A 233 7.26 -8.45 -10.30
C LYS A 233 7.99 -8.37 -8.96
N VAL A 234 7.53 -9.12 -7.98
CA VAL A 234 8.21 -9.28 -6.69
C VAL A 234 8.93 -10.62 -6.65
N LEU A 235 10.24 -10.60 -6.37
CA LEU A 235 11.11 -11.78 -6.37
C LEU A 235 11.98 -11.86 -5.11
N HIS A 236 12.23 -13.10 -4.65
CA HIS A 236 13.21 -13.34 -3.61
C HIS A 236 14.64 -13.26 -4.13
N PHE A 237 15.51 -12.53 -3.42
CA PHE A 237 16.92 -12.33 -3.83
C PHE A 237 17.72 -13.62 -4.04
N ARG A 238 17.40 -14.73 -3.33
CA ARG A 238 18.09 -16.02 -3.46
C ARG A 238 17.89 -16.72 -4.81
N ARG A 239 16.90 -16.31 -5.60
CA ARG A 239 16.64 -16.96 -6.90
C ARG A 239 17.79 -16.80 -7.88
N GLY A 240 18.49 -15.67 -7.88
CA GLY A 240 19.62 -15.41 -8.79
C GLY A 240 19.25 -15.43 -10.27
N ASP A 241 17.96 -15.45 -10.58
CA ASP A 241 17.37 -15.31 -11.92
C ASP A 241 16.12 -14.41 -11.83
N LEU A 242 16.04 -13.39 -12.67
CA LEU A 242 14.97 -12.42 -12.68
C LEU A 242 13.82 -12.77 -13.64
N SER A 243 14.05 -13.75 -14.52
CA SER A 243 13.10 -14.09 -15.60
C SER A 243 11.90 -14.90 -15.13
N SER A 244 11.99 -15.64 -14.04
CA SER A 244 10.95 -16.59 -13.62
C SER A 244 10.58 -16.51 -12.14
N GLY A 245 9.34 -16.88 -11.83
CA GLY A 245 8.81 -17.00 -10.47
C GLY A 245 8.40 -15.67 -9.84
N GLY A 246 8.07 -15.71 -8.55
CA GLY A 246 7.56 -14.57 -7.81
C GLY A 246 6.09 -14.26 -8.08
N THR A 247 5.67 -13.06 -7.71
CA THR A 247 4.30 -12.55 -7.92
C THR A 247 4.33 -11.40 -8.91
N THR A 248 3.49 -11.45 -9.93
CA THR A 248 3.27 -10.33 -10.85
C THR A 248 2.15 -9.43 -10.32
N ILE A 249 2.43 -8.15 -10.19
CA ILE A 249 1.48 -7.11 -9.79
C ILE A 249 1.01 -6.40 -11.06
N VAL A 250 -0.29 -6.47 -11.35
CA VAL A 250 -0.88 -6.01 -12.60
C VAL A 250 -1.96 -4.96 -12.39
N GLY A 251 -2.29 -4.26 -13.48
CA GLY A 251 -3.39 -3.31 -13.55
C GLY A 251 -3.04 -1.90 -13.07
N PRO A 252 -3.96 -0.97 -13.31
CA PRO A 252 -3.84 0.40 -12.81
C PRO A 252 -4.02 0.42 -11.30
N MET A 253 -3.51 1.45 -10.67
CA MET A 253 -4.06 1.93 -9.42
C MET A 253 -5.25 2.81 -9.78
N GLU A 254 -6.45 2.40 -9.44
CA GLU A 254 -7.58 3.33 -9.50
C GLU A 254 -7.28 4.50 -8.56
N ALA A 255 -7.66 5.70 -8.99
CA ALA A 255 -7.49 6.88 -8.15
C ALA A 255 -8.09 6.56 -6.78
N GLU A 256 -7.28 6.64 -5.74
CA GLU A 256 -7.75 6.37 -4.39
C GLU A 256 -8.92 7.28 -4.10
N PHE A 257 -10.07 6.68 -3.81
CA PHE A 257 -11.18 7.47 -3.33
C PHE A 257 -10.81 7.95 -1.92
N VAL A 258 -10.28 9.15 -1.85
CA VAL A 258 -10.14 9.87 -0.59
C VAL A 258 -11.34 10.81 -0.49
N GLY A 259 -12.18 10.59 0.50
CA GLY A 259 -13.34 11.44 0.65
C GLY A 259 -14.53 10.77 1.32
N VAL A 260 -15.72 11.25 0.98
CA VAL A 260 -16.99 10.79 1.54
C VAL A 260 -17.88 10.28 0.42
N GLN A 261 -18.27 9.03 0.50
CA GLN A 261 -19.17 8.37 -0.43
C GLN A 261 -20.51 8.03 0.25
N LEU A 262 -21.60 8.35 -0.39
CA LEU A 262 -22.94 7.93 0.01
C LEU A 262 -23.37 6.73 -0.83
N TYR A 263 -23.79 5.65 -0.18
CA TYR A 263 -24.45 4.55 -0.89
C TYR A 263 -25.82 5.03 -1.41
N GLY A 264 -26.07 4.84 -2.70
CA GLY A 264 -27.16 5.50 -3.44
C GLY A 264 -28.57 4.99 -3.16
N LYS A 265 -28.75 3.96 -2.30
CA LYS A 265 -30.04 3.38 -1.98
C LYS A 265 -30.20 3.24 -0.46
N PRO A 266 -31.44 3.30 0.07
CA PRO A 266 -31.66 3.06 1.47
C PRO A 266 -31.36 1.59 1.85
N LEU A 267 -30.89 1.41 3.08
CA LEU A 267 -30.61 0.12 3.68
C LEU A 267 -31.54 -0.13 4.85
N ALA A 268 -31.70 -1.39 5.20
CA ALA A 268 -32.35 -1.82 6.43
C ALA A 268 -31.37 -2.59 7.34
N MET A 269 -31.40 -2.29 8.63
CA MET A 269 -30.74 -3.03 9.68
C MET A 269 -31.69 -4.12 10.20
N LEU A 270 -31.28 -5.36 10.11
CA LEU A 270 -32.01 -6.51 10.66
C LEU A 270 -31.27 -7.05 11.86
N THR A 271 -31.87 -6.99 13.02
CA THR A 271 -31.26 -7.41 14.28
C THR A 271 -31.88 -8.71 14.78
N VAL A 272 -31.05 -9.73 14.96
CA VAL A 272 -31.42 -10.97 15.64
C VAL A 272 -30.96 -10.88 17.07
N VAL A 273 -31.90 -11.10 18.00
CA VAL A 273 -31.68 -11.08 19.45
C VAL A 273 -31.73 -12.52 20.00
N GLY A 274 -30.83 -12.83 20.90
CA GLY A 274 -30.75 -14.15 21.53
C GLY A 274 -29.74 -14.20 22.66
N GLU A 275 -29.58 -15.38 23.25
CA GLU A 275 -28.63 -15.65 24.31
C GLU A 275 -27.27 -16.06 23.71
N ALA A 276 -26.18 -15.70 24.38
CA ALA A 276 -24.81 -16.13 24.05
C ALA A 276 -24.38 -15.86 22.55
N MET A 277 -24.86 -14.76 21.94
CA MET A 277 -24.65 -14.47 20.52
C MET A 277 -23.18 -14.30 20.17
N GLN A 278 -22.35 -13.79 21.10
CA GLN A 278 -20.89 -13.63 20.87
C GLN A 278 -20.11 -14.93 21.12
N THR A 279 -20.62 -15.83 21.94
CA THR A 279 -19.89 -17.02 22.43
C THR A 279 -20.32 -18.31 21.75
N THR A 280 -21.36 -18.28 20.90
CA THR A 280 -21.83 -19.46 20.16
C THR A 280 -21.14 -19.53 18.78
N PRO A 281 -20.25 -20.52 18.58
CA PRO A 281 -19.62 -20.70 17.27
C PRO A 281 -20.63 -20.94 16.15
N GLY A 282 -20.41 -20.33 15.00
CA GLY A 282 -21.25 -20.53 13.81
C GLY A 282 -22.57 -19.76 13.78
N ILE A 283 -22.84 -18.86 14.75
CA ILE A 283 -24.12 -18.13 14.79
C ILE A 283 -24.31 -17.24 13.56
N LEU A 284 -23.25 -16.57 13.10
CA LEU A 284 -23.28 -15.79 11.87
C LEU A 284 -23.56 -16.68 10.65
N ALA A 285 -22.90 -17.82 10.54
CA ALA A 285 -23.12 -18.72 9.42
C ALA A 285 -24.58 -19.19 9.33
N GLN A 286 -25.22 -19.46 10.47
CA GLN A 286 -26.63 -19.89 10.51
C GLN A 286 -27.58 -18.83 9.96
N THR A 287 -27.24 -17.55 10.07
CA THR A 287 -28.07 -16.43 9.63
C THR A 287 -27.68 -15.91 8.26
N THR A 288 -26.38 -15.84 7.97
CA THR A 288 -25.90 -15.33 6.66
C THR A 288 -26.06 -16.34 5.52
N THR A 289 -25.97 -17.67 5.80
CA THR A 289 -26.17 -18.72 4.76
C THR A 289 -27.53 -18.65 4.10
N PRO A 290 -28.67 -18.51 4.79
CA PRO A 290 -29.97 -18.36 4.15
C PRO A 290 -30.09 -17.09 3.30
N LEU A 291 -29.50 -16.00 3.75
CA LEU A 291 -29.47 -14.73 2.99
C LEU A 291 -28.68 -14.89 1.70
N SER A 292 -27.48 -15.47 1.78
CA SER A 292 -26.63 -15.76 0.64
C SER A 292 -27.34 -16.69 -0.36
N GLY A 293 -27.97 -17.78 0.11
CA GLY A 293 -28.72 -18.70 -0.74
C GLY A 293 -29.93 -18.06 -1.45
N ALA A 294 -30.40 -16.93 -0.95
CA ALA A 294 -31.48 -16.15 -1.56
C ALA A 294 -30.98 -15.00 -2.45
N GLY A 295 -29.65 -14.84 -2.61
CA GLY A 295 -29.02 -13.75 -3.37
C GLY A 295 -29.06 -12.38 -2.69
N ILE A 296 -29.26 -12.34 -1.36
CA ILE A 296 -29.32 -11.08 -0.59
C ILE A 296 -27.91 -10.69 -0.17
N ASN A 297 -27.46 -9.50 -0.61
CA ASN A 297 -26.17 -8.94 -0.23
C ASN A 297 -26.20 -8.34 1.18
N ILE A 298 -25.08 -8.46 1.90
CA ILE A 298 -24.89 -7.90 3.25
C ILE A 298 -23.85 -6.78 3.15
N PHE A 299 -24.24 -5.56 3.53
CA PHE A 299 -23.40 -4.35 3.51
C PHE A 299 -22.61 -4.12 4.79
N GLY A 300 -23.00 -4.78 5.87
CA GLY A 300 -22.31 -4.68 7.15
C GLY A 300 -22.86 -5.67 8.17
N VAL A 301 -22.05 -5.98 9.17
CA VAL A 301 -22.41 -6.86 10.28
C VAL A 301 -21.90 -6.23 11.57
N SER A 302 -22.76 -6.15 12.57
CA SER A 302 -22.41 -5.72 13.93
C SER A 302 -22.79 -6.82 14.94
N ILE A 303 -21.91 -7.09 15.90
CA ILE A 303 -22.11 -8.17 16.89
C ILE A 303 -22.04 -7.59 18.29
N GLY A 304 -23.17 -7.68 19.00
CA GLY A 304 -23.30 -7.36 20.42
C GLY A 304 -23.36 -8.61 21.30
N PRO A 305 -23.35 -8.45 22.63
CA PRO A 305 -23.39 -9.57 23.57
C PRO A 305 -24.63 -10.47 23.45
N ARG A 306 -25.77 -9.88 23.08
CA ARG A 306 -27.08 -10.55 23.01
C ARG A 306 -27.76 -10.35 21.66
N SER A 307 -27.11 -9.77 20.69
CA SER A 307 -27.68 -9.50 19.37
C SER A 307 -26.59 -9.46 18.32
N PHE A 308 -26.96 -9.68 17.08
CA PHE A 308 -26.18 -9.21 15.95
C PHE A 308 -27.11 -8.57 14.92
N SER A 309 -26.57 -7.63 14.19
CA SER A 309 -27.28 -6.91 13.15
C SER A 309 -26.62 -7.15 11.80
N VAL A 310 -27.41 -7.29 10.74
CA VAL A 310 -26.97 -7.29 9.36
C VAL A 310 -27.63 -6.16 8.63
N TYR A 311 -26.88 -5.53 7.71
CA TYR A 311 -27.40 -4.45 6.87
C TYR A 311 -27.63 -4.99 5.47
N VAL A 312 -28.86 -4.88 4.96
CA VAL A 312 -29.29 -5.34 3.64
C VAL A 312 -29.91 -4.19 2.86
N ALA A 313 -30.09 -4.35 1.55
CA ALA A 313 -30.86 -3.36 0.78
C ALA A 313 -32.31 -3.28 1.31
N GLU A 314 -32.90 -2.07 1.33
CA GLU A 314 -34.26 -1.85 1.78
C GLU A 314 -35.27 -2.76 1.05
N ASP A 315 -35.09 -2.93 -0.27
CA ASP A 315 -35.93 -3.77 -1.12
C ASP A 315 -35.94 -5.25 -0.70
N ASP A 316 -34.85 -5.71 -0.07
CA ASP A 316 -34.69 -7.11 0.40
C ASP A 316 -35.20 -7.36 1.81
N THR A 317 -35.62 -6.30 2.54
CA THR A 317 -35.95 -6.35 3.96
C THR A 317 -36.95 -7.44 4.30
N ARG A 318 -38.10 -7.48 3.60
CA ARG A 318 -39.16 -8.44 3.86
C ARG A 318 -38.69 -9.87 3.70
N LYS A 319 -38.03 -10.15 2.56
CA LYS A 319 -37.51 -11.50 2.25
C LYS A 319 -36.45 -11.93 3.27
N ALA A 320 -35.57 -11.02 3.66
CA ALA A 320 -34.53 -11.27 4.64
C ALA A 320 -35.12 -11.56 6.04
N ILE A 321 -36.10 -10.78 6.50
CA ILE A 321 -36.81 -11.04 7.78
C ILE A 321 -37.46 -12.40 7.76
N GLU A 322 -38.15 -12.80 6.68
CA GLU A 322 -38.78 -14.12 6.57
C GLU A 322 -37.75 -15.26 6.67
N LEU A 323 -36.58 -15.11 6.07
CA LEU A 323 -35.51 -16.11 6.15
C LEU A 323 -34.92 -16.19 7.55
N LEU A 324 -34.61 -15.05 8.17
CA LEU A 324 -34.05 -14.98 9.51
C LEU A 324 -35.05 -15.48 10.56
N HIS A 325 -36.35 -15.17 10.41
CA HIS A 325 -37.39 -15.69 11.28
C HIS A 325 -37.44 -17.22 11.29
N ARG A 326 -37.33 -17.87 10.11
CA ARG A 326 -37.24 -19.35 10.02
C ARG A 326 -36.05 -19.90 10.80
N VAL A 327 -34.89 -19.17 10.76
CA VAL A 327 -33.73 -19.56 11.56
C VAL A 327 -33.99 -19.42 13.04
N VAL A 328 -34.57 -18.29 13.47
CA VAL A 328 -34.93 -18.02 14.88
C VAL A 328 -35.85 -19.11 15.42
N VAL A 329 -36.90 -19.47 14.70
CA VAL A 329 -37.86 -20.52 15.13
C VAL A 329 -37.19 -21.89 15.28
N ARG A 330 -36.20 -22.21 14.44
CA ARG A 330 -35.51 -23.52 14.48
C ARG A 330 -34.40 -23.60 15.54
N ARG A 331 -33.96 -22.48 16.09
CA ARG A 331 -32.78 -22.39 16.94
C ARG A 331 -33.17 -21.82 18.33
N GLY A 332 -33.14 -22.64 19.36
CA GLY A 332 -33.62 -22.26 20.70
C GLY A 332 -32.86 -21.11 21.38
N HIS A 333 -31.63 -20.81 20.96
CA HIS A 333 -30.84 -19.71 21.51
C HIS A 333 -31.11 -18.35 20.85
N MET A 334 -31.72 -18.33 19.67
CA MET A 334 -32.22 -17.11 19.02
C MET A 334 -33.69 -16.90 19.43
N LYS A 335 -34.06 -15.67 19.78
CA LYS A 335 -35.39 -15.38 20.36
C LYS A 335 -36.28 -14.57 19.41
N SER A 336 -35.71 -13.60 18.68
CA SER A 336 -36.47 -12.71 17.82
C SER A 336 -35.60 -12.11 16.70
N VAL A 337 -36.26 -11.70 15.65
CA VAL A 337 -35.69 -10.81 14.62
C VAL A 337 -36.53 -9.55 14.52
N THR A 338 -35.88 -8.39 14.43
CA THR A 338 -36.51 -7.08 14.19
C THR A 338 -35.79 -6.37 13.07
N GLY A 339 -36.44 -5.34 12.49
CA GLY A 339 -35.87 -4.55 11.42
C GLY A 339 -36.12 -3.05 11.60
N GLN A 340 -35.14 -2.25 11.19
CA GLN A 340 -35.23 -0.80 11.06
C GLN A 340 -34.78 -0.45 9.64
N GLY A 341 -35.69 0.09 8.83
CA GLY A 341 -35.40 0.55 7.47
C GLY A 341 -35.02 2.03 7.42
N GLN A 342 -34.95 2.53 6.20
CA GLN A 342 -34.66 3.94 5.90
C GLN A 342 -33.33 4.41 6.52
N LEU A 343 -32.28 3.62 6.31
CA LEU A 343 -30.91 3.95 6.73
C LEU A 343 -30.05 4.31 5.52
N ALA A 344 -29.18 5.28 5.71
CA ALA A 344 -28.14 5.65 4.76
C ALA A 344 -26.79 5.15 5.24
N MET A 345 -26.00 4.54 4.34
CA MET A 345 -24.61 4.22 4.60
C MET A 345 -23.72 5.27 3.94
N ILE A 346 -22.87 5.90 4.75
CA ILE A 346 -21.91 6.91 4.33
C ILE A 346 -20.52 6.40 4.71
N VAL A 347 -19.65 6.28 3.73
CA VAL A 347 -18.27 5.82 3.93
C VAL A 347 -17.33 7.01 3.83
N ALA A 348 -16.58 7.27 4.88
CA ALA A 348 -15.44 8.18 4.87
C ALA A 348 -14.16 7.36 4.73
N GLU A 349 -13.33 7.68 3.73
CA GLU A 349 -12.12 6.92 3.42
C GLU A 349 -10.91 7.83 3.31
N SER A 350 -9.83 7.47 4.05
CA SER A 350 -8.53 8.14 3.98
C SER A 350 -7.44 7.28 4.65
N GLU A 351 -6.29 7.15 4.03
CA GLU A 351 -5.11 6.52 4.68
C GLU A 351 -4.68 7.25 5.96
N LYS A 352 -4.97 8.54 6.07
CA LYS A 352 -4.66 9.32 7.27
C LYS A 352 -5.36 8.80 8.52
N PHE A 353 -6.50 8.13 8.39
CA PHE A 353 -7.20 7.55 9.56
C PHE A 353 -6.34 6.53 10.31
N ILE A 354 -5.46 5.82 9.60
CA ILE A 354 -4.55 4.81 10.19
C ILE A 354 -3.64 5.44 11.25
N TYR A 355 -3.26 6.70 11.04
CA TYR A 355 -2.25 7.41 11.85
C TYR A 355 -2.80 8.63 12.60
N THR A 356 -4.13 8.88 12.53
CA THR A 356 -4.75 10.06 13.15
C THR A 356 -5.57 9.65 14.37
N PRO A 357 -5.04 9.78 15.58
CA PRO A 357 -5.84 9.57 16.79
C PRO A 357 -7.07 10.48 16.81
N GLY A 358 -8.22 9.93 17.21
CA GLY A 358 -9.46 10.70 17.31
C GLY A 358 -10.17 11.01 15.98
N ALA A 359 -9.82 10.34 14.87
CA ALA A 359 -10.47 10.52 13.57
C ALA A 359 -12.00 10.35 13.67
N ILE A 360 -12.48 9.29 14.32
CA ILE A 360 -13.91 9.06 14.55
C ILE A 360 -14.54 10.22 15.34
N ALA A 361 -13.91 10.69 16.41
CA ALA A 361 -14.43 11.80 17.21
C ALA A 361 -14.57 13.08 16.37
N LYS A 362 -13.59 13.40 15.55
CA LYS A 362 -13.64 14.56 14.64
C LYS A 362 -14.81 14.48 13.65
N LEU A 363 -15.08 13.29 13.12
CA LEU A 363 -16.20 13.08 12.18
C LEU A 363 -17.55 13.10 12.90
N THR A 364 -17.67 12.58 14.11
CA THR A 364 -18.96 12.44 14.81
C THR A 364 -19.42 13.72 15.54
N LEU A 365 -18.49 14.55 16.05
CA LEU A 365 -18.81 15.78 16.76
C LEU A 365 -19.72 16.76 15.98
N PRO A 366 -19.49 17.01 14.68
CA PRO A 366 -20.37 17.88 13.90
C PRO A 366 -21.78 17.32 13.75
N LEU A 367 -21.96 16.00 13.63
CA LEU A 367 -23.27 15.38 13.56
C LEU A 367 -24.06 15.60 14.86
N ALA A 368 -23.38 15.43 16.00
CA ALA A 368 -24.00 15.66 17.31
C ALA A 368 -24.50 17.12 17.48
N LYS A 369 -23.74 18.10 16.97
CA LYS A 369 -24.14 19.53 16.98
C LYS A 369 -25.41 19.77 16.16
N GLU A 370 -25.56 19.10 15.04
CA GLU A 370 -26.74 19.19 14.16
C GLU A 370 -27.84 18.18 14.57
N LYS A 371 -27.70 17.51 15.70
CA LYS A 371 -28.65 16.52 16.25
C LYS A 371 -28.91 15.32 15.33
N ILE A 372 -27.95 15.01 14.44
CA ILE A 372 -28.01 13.81 13.59
C ILE A 372 -27.60 12.61 14.41
N ASN A 373 -28.49 11.63 14.54
CA ASN A 373 -28.22 10.40 15.26
C ASN A 373 -27.43 9.41 14.38
N ILE A 374 -26.45 8.76 14.98
CA ILE A 374 -25.69 7.69 14.34
C ILE A 374 -26.25 6.37 14.86
N VAL A 375 -26.77 5.55 13.95
CA VAL A 375 -27.32 4.23 14.26
C VAL A 375 -26.21 3.23 14.55
N GLU A 376 -25.16 3.25 13.72
CA GLU A 376 -24.00 2.35 13.86
C GLU A 376 -22.76 2.96 13.20
N ILE A 377 -21.58 2.55 13.66
CA ILE A 377 -20.30 2.85 13.06
C ILE A 377 -19.54 1.54 12.87
N LEU A 378 -19.17 1.24 11.63
CA LEU A 378 -18.26 0.16 11.30
C LEU A 378 -16.95 0.75 10.80
N SER A 379 -15.85 0.38 11.42
CA SER A 379 -14.53 0.94 11.04
C SER A 379 -13.57 -0.15 10.57
N SER A 380 -12.84 0.16 9.52
CA SER A 380 -11.65 -0.56 9.10
C SER A 380 -10.41 0.34 9.27
N ARG A 381 -9.25 -0.09 8.79
CA ARG A 381 -8.02 0.71 8.95
C ARG A 381 -8.06 2.08 8.26
N ALA A 382 -8.60 2.14 7.04
CA ALA A 382 -8.59 3.36 6.22
C ALA A 382 -9.99 3.86 5.90
N SER A 383 -11.05 3.16 6.31
CA SER A 383 -12.44 3.54 6.05
C SER A 383 -13.30 3.44 7.29
N ILE A 384 -14.27 4.35 7.41
CA ILE A 384 -15.25 4.39 8.48
C ILE A 384 -16.62 4.53 7.82
N SER A 385 -17.46 3.51 8.01
CA SER A 385 -18.85 3.49 7.54
C SER A 385 -19.78 3.95 8.64
N PHE A 386 -20.58 4.96 8.37
CA PHE A 386 -21.60 5.50 9.28
C PHE A 386 -22.98 5.15 8.75
N PHE A 387 -23.82 4.67 9.64
CA PHE A 387 -25.23 4.45 9.36
C PHE A 387 -26.05 5.52 10.09
N VAL A 388 -26.80 6.32 9.33
CA VAL A 388 -27.67 7.38 9.82
C VAL A 388 -29.06 7.22 9.21
N ASN A 389 -30.06 7.95 9.70
CA ASN A 389 -31.37 7.95 9.04
C ASN A 389 -31.25 8.48 7.61
N TRP A 390 -32.06 7.95 6.71
CA TRP A 390 -32.04 8.30 5.29
C TRP A 390 -32.31 9.80 5.06
N GLU A 391 -33.15 10.42 5.86
CA GLU A 391 -33.46 11.83 5.80
C GLU A 391 -32.24 12.71 6.07
N ASP A 392 -31.36 12.30 7.00
CA ASP A 392 -30.19 13.07 7.43
C ASP A 392 -28.97 12.93 6.49
N ARG A 393 -29.04 12.03 5.49
CA ARG A 393 -27.88 11.62 4.68
C ARG A 393 -27.12 12.72 3.99
N LEU A 394 -27.81 13.72 3.42
CA LEU A 394 -27.17 14.78 2.65
C LEU A 394 -26.42 15.75 3.56
N GLU A 395 -27.02 16.07 4.71
CA GLU A 395 -26.38 16.92 5.68
C GLU A 395 -25.18 16.23 6.33
N ALA A 396 -25.31 14.96 6.67
CA ALA A 396 -24.20 14.16 7.19
C ALA A 396 -23.02 14.09 6.21
N VAL A 397 -23.29 13.87 4.91
CA VAL A 397 -22.27 13.91 3.86
C VAL A 397 -21.58 15.28 3.78
N ARG A 398 -22.34 16.37 3.86
CA ARG A 398 -21.80 17.74 3.85
C ARG A 398 -20.85 17.98 5.02
N LEU A 399 -21.25 17.55 6.21
CA LEU A 399 -20.46 17.66 7.44
C LEU A 399 -19.16 16.84 7.34
N PHE A 400 -19.25 15.59 6.92
CA PHE A 400 -18.09 14.73 6.74
C PHE A 400 -17.09 15.30 5.71
N LYS A 401 -17.57 15.78 4.55
CA LYS A 401 -16.71 16.42 3.54
C LYS A 401 -15.96 17.63 4.09
N ARG A 402 -16.63 18.46 4.91
CA ARG A 402 -15.98 19.60 5.58
C ARG A 402 -14.86 19.13 6.51
N VAL A 403 -15.15 18.17 7.39
CA VAL A 403 -14.16 17.64 8.35
C VAL A 403 -12.99 16.97 7.64
N MET A 404 -13.26 16.18 6.61
CA MET A 404 -12.20 15.54 5.81
C MET A 404 -11.26 16.59 5.22
N LYS A 405 -11.82 17.68 4.65
CA LYS A 405 -11.01 18.80 4.14
C LYS A 405 -10.16 19.47 5.24
N GLU A 406 -10.72 19.69 6.43
CA GLU A 406 -10.01 20.26 7.58
C GLU A 406 -8.89 19.33 8.08
N MET A 407 -9.07 18.02 7.94
CA MET A 407 -8.03 17.01 8.23
C MET A 407 -6.98 16.89 7.12
N GLY A 408 -7.16 17.61 6.00
CA GLY A 408 -6.30 17.53 4.81
C GLY A 408 -6.47 16.20 4.05
N CYS A 409 -7.63 15.61 4.15
CA CYS A 409 -8.04 14.40 3.42
C CYS A 409 -8.82 14.77 2.16
#